data_7dbe67a82b021aadb3d1e3329454724e
#
_entry.id   7dbe67a82b021aadb3d1e3329454724e
#
_cell.length_a   1.000
_cell.length_b   1.000
_cell.length_c   1.000
_cell.angle_alpha   90.00
_cell.angle_beta   90.00
_cell.angle_gamma   90.00
#
_symmetry.space_group_name_H-M   'P 1'
#
loop_
_entity.id
_entity.type
_entity.pdbx_description
1 polymer ?
#
loop_
_entity_poly.entity_id
_entity_poly.type
_entity_poly.pdbx_seq_one_letter_code
_entity_poly.pdbx_strand_id
1 'polypeptide(L)'
;FLELQRNRYLRGRNRDMEKETPLKNVELKDQYISYGKGAMAFNTLRHYIGEDRLNGILARFLKGYSSDKEVYPTSGQLIDTLRIHTPAEYKYLIRDNFEDIILHDINIDQADTQQEGDAFQTKIQLNTRKTSFLGESPKALPLDDWIEVGLYNEKGQEIHVEKVKVSKNQQLIKVKTTQKPVQVVIDPNLLLLEKNIEDNTYTL
;
A
#
# COMPACT_ATOMS: atom_id res chain seq x y z
N PHE A 1 8.86 -3.26 11.89
CA PHE A 1 9.75 -3.25 10.72
C PHE A 1 9.24 -2.33 9.62
N LEU A 2 7.99 -2.46 9.20
CA LEU A 2 7.42 -1.66 8.09
C LEU A 2 7.41 -0.17 8.38
N GLU A 3 6.99 0.23 9.57
CA GLU A 3 7.02 1.63 9.99
C GLU A 3 8.44 2.23 9.91
N LEU A 4 9.46 1.45 10.29
CA LEU A 4 10.85 1.87 10.16
C LEU A 4 11.23 2.11 8.69
N GLN A 5 10.83 1.23 7.77
CA GLN A 5 11.13 1.37 6.35
C GLN A 5 10.36 2.54 5.71
N ARG A 6 9.08 2.70 6.05
CA ARG A 6 8.29 3.86 5.67
C ARG A 6 8.95 5.17 6.12
N ASN A 7 9.32 5.25 7.40
CA ASN A 7 9.98 6.42 7.97
C ASN A 7 11.35 6.67 7.32
N ARG A 8 12.12 5.62 7.00
CA ARG A 8 13.38 5.73 6.26
C ARG A 8 13.15 6.37 4.89
N TYR A 9 12.14 5.88 4.15
CA TYR A 9 11.79 6.44 2.85
C TYR A 9 11.37 7.91 2.95
N LEU A 10 10.41 8.23 3.81
CA LEU A 10 9.88 9.59 3.94
C LEU A 10 10.94 10.60 4.42
N ARG A 11 11.81 10.21 5.36
CA ARG A 11 12.93 11.05 5.82
C ARG A 11 13.97 11.25 4.74
N GLY A 12 14.32 10.20 4.00
CA GLY A 12 15.22 10.28 2.88
C GLY A 12 14.70 11.22 1.80
N ARG A 13 13.46 11.02 1.38
CA ARG A 13 12.76 11.86 0.42
C ARG A 13 12.74 13.35 0.80
N ASN A 14 12.54 13.67 2.09
CA ASN A 14 12.49 15.05 2.57
C ASN A 14 13.87 15.73 2.65
N ARG A 15 14.95 14.94 2.70
CA ARG A 15 16.34 15.45 2.77
C ARG A 15 17.01 15.52 1.42
N ASP A 16 16.52 14.72 0.47
CA ASP A 16 17.09 14.67 -0.87
C ASP A 16 16.77 15.98 -1.62
N MET A 17 17.82 16.66 -2.05
CA MET A 17 17.71 17.89 -2.85
C MET A 17 17.55 17.57 -4.33
N GLU A 18 17.82 16.32 -4.72
CA GLU A 18 17.62 15.83 -6.08
C GLU A 18 16.18 15.34 -6.27
N LYS A 19 15.76 15.27 -7.52
CA LYS A 19 14.45 14.74 -7.87
C LYS A 19 14.44 13.23 -7.64
N GLU A 20 13.51 12.76 -6.83
CA GLU A 20 13.30 11.33 -6.61
C GLU A 20 13.05 10.59 -7.92
N THR A 21 13.67 9.42 -8.06
CA THR A 21 13.42 8.50 -9.17
C THR A 21 12.47 7.36 -8.76
N PRO A 22 11.69 6.79 -9.69
CA PRO A 22 10.94 5.57 -9.44
C PRO A 22 11.85 4.42 -8.99
N LEU A 23 11.32 3.49 -8.18
CA LEU A 23 12.08 2.35 -7.66
C LEU A 23 12.78 1.54 -8.77
N LYS A 24 12.17 1.41 -9.94
CA LYS A 24 12.79 0.71 -11.09
C LYS A 24 14.07 1.34 -11.62
N ASN A 25 14.27 2.63 -11.36
CA ASN A 25 15.39 3.42 -11.84
C ASN A 25 16.35 3.85 -10.72
N VAL A 26 16.18 3.25 -9.52
CA VAL A 26 16.96 3.62 -8.34
C VAL A 26 18.46 3.37 -8.54
N GLU A 27 19.28 4.33 -8.13
CA GLU A 27 20.72 4.22 -8.11
C GLU A 27 21.24 3.70 -6.76
N LEU A 28 22.49 3.21 -6.72
CA LEU A 28 23.09 2.66 -5.50
C LEU A 28 23.18 3.68 -4.35
N LYS A 29 23.27 4.98 -4.67
CA LYS A 29 23.30 6.06 -3.67
C LYS A 29 21.96 6.26 -2.97
N ASP A 30 20.84 5.93 -3.61
CA ASP A 30 19.48 6.23 -3.16
C ASP A 30 18.91 5.12 -2.26
N GLN A 31 19.63 4.86 -1.17
CA GLN A 31 19.29 3.77 -0.25
C GLN A 31 17.92 3.92 0.42
N TYR A 32 17.39 5.13 0.55
CA TYR A 32 16.06 5.35 1.10
C TYR A 32 14.96 4.84 0.16
N ILE A 33 15.21 4.87 -1.16
CA ILE A 33 14.30 4.31 -2.17
C ILE A 33 14.47 2.78 -2.19
N SER A 34 15.71 2.27 -2.41
CA SER A 34 15.95 0.84 -2.60
C SER A 34 15.55 0.01 -1.38
N TYR A 35 15.93 0.42 -0.16
CA TYR A 35 15.61 -0.31 1.06
C TYR A 35 14.27 0.15 1.68
N GLY A 36 13.99 1.45 1.73
CA GLY A 36 12.76 1.98 2.32
C GLY A 36 11.54 1.66 1.46
N LYS A 37 11.42 2.29 0.29
CA LYS A 37 10.30 2.06 -0.64
C LYS A 37 10.28 0.62 -1.16
N GLY A 38 11.44 0.02 -1.46
CA GLY A 38 11.51 -1.35 -1.94
C GLY A 38 10.94 -2.36 -0.96
N ALA A 39 11.26 -2.25 0.34
CA ALA A 39 10.67 -3.13 1.36
C ALA A 39 9.15 -2.98 1.43
N MET A 40 8.63 -1.75 1.39
CA MET A 40 7.19 -1.48 1.37
C MET A 40 6.53 -2.06 0.13
N ALA A 41 7.10 -1.84 -1.06
CA ALA A 41 6.57 -2.32 -2.34
C ALA A 41 6.42 -3.86 -2.37
N PHE A 42 7.45 -4.59 -1.96
CA PHE A 42 7.38 -6.06 -1.90
C PHE A 42 6.47 -6.57 -0.80
N ASN A 43 6.40 -5.89 0.35
CA ASN A 43 5.44 -6.26 1.39
C ASN A 43 3.99 -6.06 0.93
N THR A 44 3.69 -4.95 0.27
CA THR A 44 2.38 -4.68 -0.31
C THR A 44 2.00 -5.77 -1.32
N LEU A 45 2.89 -6.10 -2.25
CA LEU A 45 2.63 -7.20 -3.19
C LEU A 45 2.38 -8.51 -2.45
N ARG A 46 3.26 -8.91 -1.52
CA ARG A 46 3.11 -10.13 -0.72
C ARG A 46 1.73 -10.20 -0.06
N HIS A 47 1.27 -9.09 0.49
CA HIS A 47 0.00 -9.02 1.20
C HIS A 47 -1.21 -9.14 0.25
N TYR A 48 -1.14 -8.50 -0.93
CA TYR A 48 -2.25 -8.52 -1.89
C TYR A 48 -2.33 -9.80 -2.73
N ILE A 49 -1.18 -10.33 -3.18
CA ILE A 49 -1.17 -11.49 -4.07
C ILE A 49 -0.82 -12.81 -3.39
N GLY A 50 -0.45 -12.77 -2.10
CA GLY A 50 -0.02 -13.91 -1.30
C GLY A 50 1.47 -14.21 -1.41
N GLU A 51 2.04 -14.71 -0.29
CA GLU A 51 3.47 -15.01 -0.16
C GLU A 51 3.94 -16.08 -1.14
N ASP A 52 3.21 -17.19 -1.25
CA ASP A 52 3.58 -18.29 -2.14
C ASP A 52 3.63 -17.85 -3.61
N ARG A 53 2.67 -17.03 -4.02
CA ARG A 53 2.65 -16.50 -5.38
C ARG A 53 3.83 -15.58 -5.63
N LEU A 54 4.10 -14.63 -4.74
CA LEU A 54 5.23 -13.72 -4.87
C LEU A 54 6.55 -14.51 -4.93
N ASN A 55 6.76 -15.44 -4.00
CA ASN A 55 7.95 -16.27 -3.97
C ASN A 55 8.10 -17.12 -5.24
N GLY A 56 6.99 -17.66 -5.76
CA GLY A 56 6.97 -18.37 -7.04
C GLY A 56 7.36 -17.50 -8.24
N ILE A 57 6.94 -16.23 -8.25
CA ILE A 57 7.34 -15.26 -9.29
C ILE A 57 8.84 -14.98 -9.21
N LEU A 58 9.35 -14.69 -8.01
CA LEU A 58 10.77 -14.41 -7.79
C LEU A 58 11.65 -15.63 -8.13
N ALA A 59 11.23 -16.83 -7.76
CA ALA A 59 11.95 -18.06 -8.09
C ALA A 59 12.02 -18.29 -9.61
N ARG A 60 10.94 -18.03 -10.36
CA ARG A 60 10.93 -18.10 -11.84
C ARG A 60 11.88 -17.07 -12.45
N PHE A 61 11.87 -15.85 -11.93
CA PHE A 61 12.77 -14.81 -12.39
C PHE A 61 14.23 -15.24 -12.19
N LEU A 62 14.60 -15.66 -10.98
CA LEU A 62 15.95 -16.13 -10.67
C LEU A 62 16.38 -17.32 -11.55
N LYS A 63 15.50 -18.31 -11.74
CA LYS A 63 15.77 -19.46 -12.62
C LYS A 63 15.97 -19.06 -14.08
N GLY A 64 15.25 -18.03 -14.53
CA GLY A 64 15.39 -17.51 -15.89
C GLY A 64 16.74 -16.84 -16.17
N TYR A 65 17.41 -16.37 -15.11
CA TYR A 65 18.67 -15.64 -15.15
C TYR A 65 19.79 -16.30 -14.32
N SER A 66 19.74 -17.63 -14.15
CA SER A 66 20.77 -18.37 -13.45
C SER A 66 22.13 -18.21 -14.11
N SER A 67 23.18 -18.39 -13.29
CA SER A 67 24.59 -18.01 -13.53
C SER A 67 25.28 -18.50 -14.80
N ASP A 68 24.61 -19.35 -15.60
CA ASP A 68 25.16 -19.89 -16.84
C ASP A 68 24.94 -18.94 -18.06
N LYS A 69 24.31 -17.80 -17.82
CA LYS A 69 24.05 -16.79 -18.86
C LYS A 69 24.90 -15.55 -18.60
N GLU A 70 25.65 -15.12 -19.59
CA GLU A 70 26.47 -13.88 -19.54
C GLU A 70 25.65 -12.57 -19.40
N VAL A 71 24.31 -12.68 -19.28
CA VAL A 71 23.41 -11.52 -19.26
C VAL A 71 22.83 -11.34 -17.87
N TYR A 72 23.19 -10.23 -17.23
CA TYR A 72 22.59 -9.82 -15.96
C TYR A 72 21.17 -9.29 -16.14
N PRO A 73 20.22 -9.70 -15.28
CA PRO A 73 18.86 -9.19 -15.35
C PRO A 73 18.77 -7.71 -14.96
N THR A 74 17.82 -7.01 -15.57
CA THR A 74 17.50 -5.62 -15.24
C THR A 74 16.28 -5.54 -14.31
N SER A 75 16.11 -4.41 -13.62
CA SER A 75 14.91 -4.09 -12.85
C SER A 75 13.64 -4.14 -13.71
N GLY A 76 13.72 -3.69 -14.98
CA GLY A 76 12.60 -3.76 -15.93
C GLY A 76 12.12 -5.19 -16.16
N GLN A 77 13.02 -6.15 -16.37
CA GLN A 77 12.67 -7.56 -16.56
C GLN A 77 12.03 -8.19 -15.31
N LEU A 78 12.48 -7.79 -14.11
CA LEU A 78 11.81 -8.20 -12.87
C LEU A 78 10.38 -7.65 -12.80
N ILE A 79 10.20 -6.36 -13.10
CA ILE A 79 8.90 -5.70 -13.08
C ILE A 79 7.94 -6.33 -14.10
N ASP A 80 8.42 -6.64 -15.30
CA ASP A 80 7.62 -7.33 -16.31
C ASP A 80 7.21 -8.73 -15.85
N THR A 81 8.11 -9.47 -15.21
CA THR A 81 7.80 -10.77 -14.62
C THR A 81 6.74 -10.64 -13.52
N LEU A 82 6.87 -9.67 -12.63
CA LEU A 82 5.86 -9.37 -11.61
C LEU A 82 4.50 -9.04 -12.27
N ARG A 83 4.49 -8.17 -13.27
CA ARG A 83 3.26 -7.72 -13.97
C ARG A 83 2.52 -8.87 -14.67
N ILE A 84 3.25 -9.77 -15.31
CA ILE A 84 2.67 -10.93 -16.01
C ILE A 84 1.95 -11.85 -15.04
N HIS A 85 2.52 -12.08 -13.85
CA HIS A 85 2.02 -13.06 -12.89
C HIS A 85 1.16 -12.47 -11.76
N THR A 86 1.02 -11.14 -11.68
CA THR A 86 0.11 -10.48 -10.75
C THR A 86 -1.33 -10.53 -11.29
N PRO A 87 -2.33 -10.88 -10.46
CA PRO A 87 -3.74 -10.83 -10.83
C PRO A 87 -4.14 -9.47 -11.38
N ALA A 88 -5.08 -9.45 -12.33
CA ALA A 88 -5.47 -8.23 -13.06
C ALA A 88 -5.89 -7.09 -12.13
N GLU A 89 -6.63 -7.42 -11.09
CA GLU A 89 -7.15 -6.47 -10.08
C GLU A 89 -6.06 -5.77 -9.25
N TYR A 90 -4.84 -6.38 -9.15
CA TYR A 90 -3.70 -5.84 -8.40
C TYR A 90 -2.56 -5.34 -9.29
N LYS A 91 -2.71 -5.34 -10.61
CA LYS A 91 -1.65 -4.89 -11.53
C LYS A 91 -1.28 -3.41 -11.36
N TYR A 92 -2.21 -2.59 -10.89
CA TYR A 92 -1.94 -1.18 -10.60
C TYR A 92 -0.83 -1.02 -9.55
N LEU A 93 -0.72 -1.97 -8.59
CA LEU A 93 0.32 -1.95 -7.58
C LEU A 93 1.74 -2.00 -8.17
N ILE A 94 1.90 -2.67 -9.33
CA ILE A 94 3.21 -2.71 -10.01
C ILE A 94 3.61 -1.31 -10.48
N ARG A 95 2.69 -0.61 -11.16
CA ARG A 95 2.94 0.77 -11.60
C ARG A 95 3.20 1.68 -10.40
N ASP A 96 2.32 1.65 -9.42
CA ASP A 96 2.32 2.60 -8.30
C ASP A 96 3.55 2.46 -7.40
N ASN A 97 4.00 1.22 -7.17
CA ASN A 97 5.12 0.95 -6.28
C ASN A 97 6.49 0.98 -6.98
N PHE A 98 6.58 0.59 -8.26
CA PHE A 98 7.87 0.42 -8.93
C PHE A 98 8.15 1.45 -10.02
N GLU A 99 7.12 1.94 -10.73
CA GLU A 99 7.28 2.76 -11.93
C GLU A 99 6.87 4.22 -11.72
N ASP A 100 6.17 4.51 -10.64
CA ASP A 100 5.70 5.84 -10.26
C ASP A 100 6.18 6.21 -8.86
N ILE A 101 5.95 7.46 -8.47
CA ILE A 101 6.26 7.99 -7.14
C ILE A 101 4.92 8.37 -6.49
N ILE A 102 4.22 7.37 -5.97
CA ILE A 102 2.88 7.55 -5.41
C ILE A 102 2.96 7.78 -3.90
N LEU A 103 2.23 8.78 -3.43
CA LEU A 103 1.85 8.93 -2.03
C LEU A 103 0.33 9.01 -1.92
N HIS A 104 -0.18 8.37 -0.88
CA HIS A 104 -1.56 8.49 -0.44
C HIS A 104 -1.68 9.52 0.69
N ASP A 105 -2.87 10.06 0.85
CA ASP A 105 -3.30 10.94 1.93
C ASP A 105 -4.71 10.49 2.28
N ILE A 106 -4.84 9.81 3.41
CA ILE A 106 -6.07 9.12 3.81
C ILE A 106 -6.46 9.63 5.19
N ASN A 107 -7.72 9.95 5.38
CA ASN A 107 -8.23 10.24 6.73
C ASN A 107 -9.68 9.81 6.89
N ILE A 108 -10.07 9.56 8.13
CA ILE A 108 -11.43 9.27 8.50
C ILE A 108 -12.07 10.59 8.96
N ASP A 109 -13.02 11.09 8.16
CA ASP A 109 -13.78 12.30 8.48
C ASP A 109 -14.76 12.05 9.63
N GLN A 110 -15.50 10.94 9.54
CA GLN A 110 -16.45 10.50 10.56
C GLN A 110 -16.65 8.99 10.52
N ALA A 111 -16.85 8.36 11.68
CA ALA A 111 -17.34 7.00 11.77
C ALA A 111 -18.36 6.84 12.88
N ASP A 112 -19.36 6.01 12.66
CA ASP A 112 -20.36 5.62 13.65
C ASP A 112 -20.71 4.14 13.55
N THR A 113 -21.10 3.52 14.68
CA THR A 113 -21.52 2.15 14.75
C THR A 113 -22.92 2.04 15.32
N GLN A 114 -23.78 1.31 14.63
CA GLN A 114 -25.16 1.03 15.04
C GLN A 114 -25.39 -0.48 15.15
N GLN A 115 -26.13 -0.91 16.15
CA GLN A 115 -26.54 -2.31 16.26
C GLN A 115 -27.71 -2.59 15.30
N GLU A 116 -27.58 -3.64 14.49
CA GLU A 116 -28.59 -4.14 13.58
C GLU A 116 -28.86 -5.62 13.89
N GLY A 117 -29.85 -5.90 14.74
CA GLY A 117 -30.10 -7.25 15.24
C GLY A 117 -28.96 -7.78 16.08
N ASP A 118 -28.41 -8.93 15.67
CA ASP A 118 -27.24 -9.57 16.33
C ASP A 118 -25.90 -9.10 15.80
N ALA A 119 -25.88 -8.12 14.90
CA ALA A 119 -24.68 -7.59 14.28
C ALA A 119 -24.53 -6.09 14.54
N PHE A 120 -23.36 -5.57 14.28
CA PHE A 120 -23.04 -4.13 14.30
C PHE A 120 -22.66 -3.68 12.89
N GLN A 121 -23.26 -2.58 12.43
CA GLN A 121 -22.89 -1.93 11.19
C GLN A 121 -22.10 -0.66 11.51
N THR A 122 -20.86 -0.61 11.05
CA THR A 122 -20.02 0.58 11.14
C THR A 122 -20.03 1.30 9.81
N LYS A 123 -20.37 2.58 9.82
CA LYS A 123 -20.29 3.49 8.68
C LYS A 123 -19.08 4.37 8.84
N ILE A 124 -18.28 4.49 7.80
CA ILE A 124 -17.01 5.20 7.81
C ILE A 124 -17.00 6.16 6.62
N GLN A 125 -16.95 7.46 6.89
CA GLN A 125 -16.75 8.47 5.85
C GLN A 125 -15.26 8.67 5.66
N LEU A 126 -14.75 8.20 4.51
CA LEU A 126 -13.35 8.21 4.15
C LEU A 126 -13.06 9.35 3.18
N ASN A 127 -11.99 10.10 3.44
CA ASN A 127 -11.37 11.00 2.47
C ASN A 127 -10.04 10.38 2.02
N THR A 128 -9.83 10.30 0.72
CA THR A 128 -8.63 9.69 0.15
C THR A 128 -8.12 10.50 -1.04
N ARG A 129 -6.83 10.74 -1.07
CA ARG A 129 -6.14 11.31 -2.23
C ARG A 129 -4.98 10.42 -2.63
N LYS A 130 -4.77 10.31 -3.92
CA LYS A 130 -3.63 9.63 -4.54
C LYS A 130 -2.89 10.63 -5.40
N THR A 131 -1.60 10.80 -5.13
CA THR A 131 -0.78 11.80 -5.83
C THR A 131 0.46 11.15 -6.40
N SER A 132 0.70 11.35 -7.71
CA SER A 132 1.97 11.06 -8.35
C SER A 132 2.90 12.26 -8.23
N PHE A 133 4.14 11.98 -7.86
CA PHE A 133 5.24 12.93 -7.82
C PHE A 133 6.25 12.70 -8.95
N LEU A 134 5.88 11.86 -9.91
CA LEU A 134 6.66 11.66 -11.13
C LEU A 134 6.44 12.85 -12.08
N GLY A 135 7.50 13.56 -12.39
CA GLY A 135 7.42 14.72 -13.27
C GLY A 135 7.84 16.03 -12.58
N GLU A 136 7.55 17.18 -13.17
CA GLU A 136 7.97 18.50 -12.67
C GLU A 136 7.11 18.97 -11.49
N SER A 137 5.84 18.56 -11.44
CA SER A 137 4.91 18.94 -10.38
C SER A 137 4.03 17.76 -9.94
N PRO A 138 3.60 17.75 -8.67
CA PRO A 138 2.67 16.74 -8.18
C PRO A 138 1.36 16.71 -8.98
N LYS A 139 0.86 15.53 -9.30
CA LYS A 139 -0.37 15.32 -10.06
C LYS A 139 -1.33 14.42 -9.29
N ALA A 140 -2.55 14.90 -9.05
CA ALA A 140 -3.60 14.05 -8.51
C ALA A 140 -3.98 12.95 -9.52
N LEU A 141 -4.12 11.74 -9.04
CA LEU A 141 -4.52 10.58 -9.83
C LEU A 141 -5.93 10.13 -9.43
N PRO A 142 -6.68 9.52 -10.36
CA PRO A 142 -7.93 8.86 -10.03
C PRO A 142 -7.66 7.69 -9.07
N LEU A 143 -8.59 7.47 -8.15
CA LEU A 143 -8.60 6.34 -7.24
C LEU A 143 -9.29 5.15 -7.91
N ASP A 144 -8.69 3.99 -7.80
CA ASP A 144 -9.26 2.67 -8.10
C ASP A 144 -8.44 1.61 -7.35
N ASP A 145 -8.30 1.84 -6.04
CA ASP A 145 -7.36 1.11 -5.19
C ASP A 145 -8.11 0.22 -4.19
N TRP A 146 -7.51 -0.90 -3.83
CA TRP A 146 -7.91 -1.68 -2.68
C TRP A 146 -7.22 -1.13 -1.43
N ILE A 147 -7.99 -0.83 -0.39
CA ILE A 147 -7.50 -0.31 0.89
C ILE A 147 -8.05 -1.17 2.02
N GLU A 148 -7.25 -1.49 3.01
CA GLU A 148 -7.70 -2.24 4.16
C GLU A 148 -8.39 -1.35 5.18
N VAL A 149 -9.48 -1.90 5.73
CA VAL A 149 -10.23 -1.32 6.84
C VAL A 149 -10.24 -2.32 7.99
N GLY A 150 -9.65 -1.94 9.11
CA GLY A 150 -9.61 -2.72 10.34
C GLY A 150 -10.58 -2.19 11.39
N LEU A 151 -11.27 -3.09 12.09
CA LEU A 151 -12.11 -2.79 13.24
C LEU A 151 -11.56 -3.49 14.48
N TYR A 152 -11.52 -2.78 15.60
CA TYR A 152 -10.87 -3.22 16.83
C TYR A 152 -11.81 -3.09 18.03
N ASN A 153 -11.63 -3.98 19.03
CA ASN A 153 -12.36 -3.94 20.29
C ASN A 153 -11.64 -3.06 21.35
N GLU A 154 -12.24 -2.93 22.52
CA GLU A 154 -11.72 -2.14 23.65
C GLU A 154 -10.32 -2.59 24.15
N LYS A 155 -9.93 -3.83 23.85
CA LYS A 155 -8.62 -4.38 24.20
C LYS A 155 -7.57 -4.14 23.11
N GLY A 156 -7.93 -3.42 22.04
CA GLY A 156 -7.07 -3.23 20.87
C GLY A 156 -6.86 -4.49 20.04
N GLN A 157 -7.73 -5.49 20.19
CA GLN A 157 -7.69 -6.70 19.38
C GLN A 157 -8.48 -6.49 18.10
N GLU A 158 -7.92 -6.94 16.99
CA GLU A 158 -8.58 -6.96 15.71
C GLU A 158 -9.81 -7.90 15.76
N ILE A 159 -10.97 -7.38 15.40
CA ILE A 159 -12.20 -8.16 15.28
C ILE A 159 -12.61 -8.38 13.83
N HIS A 160 -12.13 -7.52 12.94
CA HIS A 160 -12.38 -7.65 11.50
C HIS A 160 -11.38 -6.81 10.70
N VAL A 161 -10.85 -7.37 9.60
CA VAL A 161 -10.12 -6.63 8.57
C VAL A 161 -10.63 -7.08 7.21
N GLU A 162 -10.96 -6.13 6.36
CA GLU A 162 -11.33 -6.41 4.98
C GLU A 162 -10.71 -5.40 4.00
N LYS A 163 -10.58 -5.81 2.74
CA LYS A 163 -10.16 -4.95 1.64
C LYS A 163 -11.37 -4.33 0.99
N VAL A 164 -11.39 -3.02 0.92
CA VAL A 164 -12.46 -2.23 0.33
C VAL A 164 -11.96 -1.53 -0.92
N LYS A 165 -12.76 -1.57 -1.99
CA LYS A 165 -12.44 -0.84 -3.21
C LYS A 165 -12.78 0.63 -3.02
N VAL A 166 -11.77 1.48 -3.12
CA VAL A 166 -11.91 2.95 -3.04
C VAL A 166 -11.73 3.54 -4.42
N SER A 167 -12.79 4.19 -4.92
CA SER A 167 -12.84 4.76 -6.27
C SER A 167 -13.20 6.25 -6.30
N LYS A 168 -13.41 6.85 -5.12
CA LYS A 168 -13.77 8.26 -4.97
C LYS A 168 -12.96 8.90 -3.85
N ASN A 169 -12.66 10.19 -4.00
CA ASN A 169 -11.95 10.94 -2.97
C ASN A 169 -12.73 11.00 -1.64
N GLN A 170 -14.05 11.03 -1.71
CA GLN A 170 -14.94 10.91 -0.56
C GLN A 170 -15.84 9.70 -0.77
N GLN A 171 -15.76 8.73 0.14
CA GLN A 171 -16.51 7.48 0.02
C GLN A 171 -17.04 7.02 1.38
N LEU A 172 -18.33 6.66 1.41
CA LEU A 172 -18.93 5.99 2.55
C LEU A 172 -18.69 4.50 2.45
N ILE A 173 -18.00 3.95 3.45
CA ILE A 173 -17.76 2.52 3.61
C ILE A 173 -18.70 1.99 4.68
N LYS A 174 -19.18 0.75 4.53
CA LYS A 174 -20.02 0.07 5.52
C LYS A 174 -19.43 -1.30 5.79
N VAL A 175 -19.11 -1.56 7.05
CA VAL A 175 -18.55 -2.83 7.51
C VAL A 175 -19.48 -3.46 8.55
N LYS A 176 -19.72 -4.77 8.45
CA LYS A 176 -20.53 -5.51 9.42
C LYS A 176 -19.66 -6.42 10.27
N THR A 177 -19.92 -6.42 11.59
CA THR A 177 -19.23 -7.28 12.55
C THR A 177 -20.21 -7.91 13.53
N THR A 178 -19.86 -9.04 14.12
CA THR A 178 -20.63 -9.69 15.18
C THR A 178 -20.30 -9.14 16.58
N GLN A 179 -19.15 -8.49 16.72
CA GLN A 179 -18.73 -7.81 17.94
C GLN A 179 -18.78 -6.30 17.73
N LYS A 180 -19.12 -5.56 18.79
CA LYS A 180 -19.11 -4.09 18.76
C LYS A 180 -17.68 -3.58 18.61
N PRO A 181 -17.34 -2.86 17.54
CA PRO A 181 -16.06 -2.18 17.45
C PRO A 181 -16.08 -0.90 18.28
N VAL A 182 -14.89 -0.47 18.71
CA VAL A 182 -14.67 0.83 19.38
C VAL A 182 -13.66 1.68 18.62
N GLN A 183 -12.97 1.09 17.65
CA GLN A 183 -11.97 1.79 16.85
C GLN A 183 -11.97 1.29 15.41
N VAL A 184 -11.80 2.23 14.49
CA VAL A 184 -11.55 2.00 13.06
C VAL A 184 -10.12 2.40 12.75
N VAL A 185 -9.42 1.58 11.96
CA VAL A 185 -8.08 1.89 11.42
C VAL A 185 -8.08 1.64 9.92
N ILE A 186 -7.66 2.62 9.15
CA ILE A 186 -7.43 2.47 7.71
C ILE A 186 -5.97 2.10 7.49
N ASP A 187 -5.74 1.15 6.58
CA ASP A 187 -4.42 0.60 6.27
C ASP A 187 -3.65 0.10 7.51
N PRO A 188 -4.26 -0.76 8.35
CA PRO A 188 -3.66 -1.21 9.61
C PRO A 188 -2.33 -1.95 9.41
N ASN A 189 -2.10 -2.52 8.23
CA ASN A 189 -0.89 -3.25 7.88
C ASN A 189 0.19 -2.39 7.19
N LEU A 190 0.00 -1.06 7.11
CA LEU A 190 0.93 -0.12 6.50
C LEU A 190 1.35 -0.53 5.08
N LEU A 191 0.38 -0.81 4.23
CA LEU A 191 0.60 -1.26 2.85
C LEU A 191 0.78 -0.09 1.88
N LEU A 192 0.34 1.10 2.27
CA LEU A 192 0.40 2.31 1.48
C LEU A 192 1.52 3.23 1.95
N LEU A 193 2.09 3.97 0.99
CA LEU A 193 3.02 5.05 1.32
C LEU A 193 2.24 6.33 1.59
N GLU A 194 2.21 6.72 2.85
CA GLU A 194 1.49 7.88 3.35
C GLU A 194 2.34 8.68 4.33
N LYS A 195 2.18 10.01 4.32
CA LYS A 195 2.94 10.90 5.21
C LYS A 195 2.40 10.89 6.63
N ASN A 196 1.10 11.02 6.78
CA ASN A 196 0.41 11.03 8.06
C ASN A 196 -0.43 9.76 8.19
N ILE A 197 -0.20 8.98 9.21
CA ILE A 197 -0.98 7.77 9.53
C ILE A 197 -1.75 7.93 10.85
N GLU A 198 -1.60 9.06 11.53
CA GLU A 198 -2.28 9.30 12.81
C GLU A 198 -3.78 9.55 12.60
N ASP A 199 -4.16 10.16 11.46
CA ASP A 199 -5.54 10.42 11.06
C ASP A 199 -6.22 9.25 10.34
N ASN A 200 -5.52 8.12 10.18
CA ASN A 200 -6.09 6.85 9.74
C ASN A 200 -6.84 6.10 10.85
N THR A 201 -6.84 6.62 12.06
CA THR A 201 -7.47 5.99 13.22
C THR A 201 -8.61 6.85 13.75
N TYR A 202 -9.75 6.21 14.01
CA TYR A 202 -10.94 6.87 14.57
C TYR A 202 -11.52 6.06 15.73
N THR A 203 -11.79 6.72 16.86
CA THR A 203 -12.47 6.13 18.01
C THR A 203 -13.98 6.32 17.86
N LEU A 204 -14.75 5.23 17.95
CA LEU A 204 -16.21 5.14 17.77
C LEU A 204 -16.97 5.52 19.06
#